data_ffd024607340296f62c3e8861c83b08a
#
_entry.id   ffd024607340296f62c3e8861c83b08a
#
_cell.length_a   1.000
_cell.length_b   1.000
_cell.length_c   1.000
_cell.angle_alpha   90.00
_cell.angle_beta   90.00
_cell.angle_gamma   90.00
#
_symmetry.space_group_name_H-M   'P 1'
#
loop_
_entity.id
_entity.type
_entity.pdbx_description
1 polymer ?
#
loop_
_entity_poly.entity_id
_entity_poly.type
_entity_poly.pdbx_seq_one_letter_code
_entity_poly.pdbx_strand_id
1 'polypeptide(L)'
;MSKPVLEGAAQAIVDATAIPPLLHELGLDGARKVLDDIQSAPVVKLDVDEKWTTVVTHLGHVRVRIVKPVGAKGLLPTVLYIHGGGWILGNAGTHDRLVRELAVGVDAAVVFVEYDRSPEARYPLAIEQAYAAARWISEHGHAEGLDASRLAIAGDSVGGCMTAAVSLLAKRRGGVHFVHQSLYYPVTDAAQDTDSYREFADGPYLTAKAMAWFWDAYLPDHDKRGESTASPLRATPEELAGLPETFLVVDEYDVLRDEGEAFGRRLIEAGVPTTTVRYNATVHDFMMLNPLRGTAATTGAIEQAVHILRKALATG
;
A
#
# COMPACT_ATOMS: atom_id res chain seq x y z
N MET A 1 -16.06 -17.22 -19.25
CA MET A 1 -14.97 -17.36 -18.24
C MET A 1 -15.35 -18.43 -17.24
N SER A 2 -14.40 -19.23 -16.75
CA SER A 2 -14.64 -20.13 -15.62
C SER A 2 -14.90 -19.29 -14.36
N LYS A 3 -15.79 -19.78 -13.49
CA LYS A 3 -16.04 -19.11 -12.20
C LYS A 3 -14.73 -19.07 -11.40
N PRO A 4 -14.40 -17.93 -10.73
CA PRO A 4 -13.23 -17.85 -9.86
C PRO A 4 -13.24 -18.96 -8.80
N VAL A 5 -12.09 -19.54 -8.54
CA VAL A 5 -11.90 -20.52 -7.45
C VAL A 5 -11.26 -19.76 -6.29
N LEU A 6 -12.07 -19.38 -5.30
CA LEU A 6 -11.66 -18.57 -4.16
C LEU A 6 -11.65 -19.37 -2.87
N GLU A 7 -10.81 -18.98 -1.91
CA GLU A 7 -10.96 -19.42 -0.52
C GLU A 7 -12.33 -18.97 0.02
N GLY A 8 -12.92 -19.78 0.92
CA GLY A 8 -14.30 -19.55 1.38
C GLY A 8 -14.57 -18.16 1.94
N ALA A 9 -13.62 -17.59 2.69
CA ALA A 9 -13.75 -16.21 3.21
C ALA A 9 -13.65 -15.17 2.11
N ALA A 10 -12.79 -15.37 1.11
CA ALA A 10 -12.70 -14.49 -0.05
C ALA A 10 -14.00 -14.54 -0.89
N GLN A 11 -14.56 -15.73 -1.10
CA GLN A 11 -15.86 -15.86 -1.76
C GLN A 11 -16.97 -15.12 -1.01
N ALA A 12 -17.01 -15.20 0.32
CA ALA A 12 -18.01 -14.49 1.13
C ALA A 12 -17.92 -12.97 1.00
N ILE A 13 -16.71 -12.40 0.95
CA ILE A 13 -16.50 -10.96 0.70
C ILE A 13 -16.97 -10.59 -0.70
N VAL A 14 -16.61 -11.38 -1.70
CA VAL A 14 -17.04 -11.14 -3.09
C VAL A 14 -18.56 -11.15 -3.19
N ASP A 15 -19.22 -12.15 -2.61
CA ASP A 15 -20.68 -12.25 -2.64
C ASP A 15 -21.36 -11.05 -1.94
N ALA A 16 -20.80 -10.58 -0.82
CA ALA A 16 -21.32 -9.45 -0.08
C ALA A 16 -21.13 -8.10 -0.81
N THR A 17 -20.03 -7.93 -1.54
CA THR A 17 -19.71 -6.68 -2.22
C THR A 17 -20.23 -6.59 -3.66
N ALA A 18 -20.70 -7.71 -4.22
CA ALA A 18 -21.33 -7.75 -5.55
C ALA A 18 -22.78 -7.24 -5.58
N ILE A 19 -23.37 -6.98 -4.41
CA ILE A 19 -24.78 -6.54 -4.28
C ILE A 19 -24.85 -5.02 -4.43
N PRO A 20 -25.61 -4.48 -5.41
CA PRO A 20 -25.81 -3.04 -5.52
C PRO A 20 -26.50 -2.44 -4.29
N PRO A 21 -26.21 -1.15 -3.96
CA PRO A 21 -25.34 -0.24 -4.70
C PRO A 21 -23.86 -0.61 -4.58
N LEU A 22 -23.14 -0.58 -5.72
CA LEU A 22 -21.71 -0.84 -5.74
C LEU A 22 -20.93 0.33 -5.14
N LEU A 23 -19.66 0.09 -4.77
CA LEU A 23 -18.85 1.06 -4.02
C LEU A 23 -18.86 2.47 -4.63
N HIS A 24 -18.67 2.59 -5.94
CA HIS A 24 -18.64 3.88 -6.64
C HIS A 24 -20.01 4.56 -6.79
N GLU A 25 -21.10 3.87 -6.44
CA GLU A 25 -22.47 4.39 -6.47
C GLU A 25 -22.93 4.98 -5.13
N LEU A 26 -22.17 4.72 -4.05
CA LEU A 26 -22.55 5.09 -2.67
C LEU A 26 -22.21 6.54 -2.30
N GLY A 27 -21.50 7.26 -3.17
CA GLY A 27 -20.88 8.54 -2.80
C GLY A 27 -19.73 8.38 -1.80
N LEU A 28 -19.10 9.49 -1.42
CA LEU A 28 -17.87 9.46 -0.63
C LEU A 28 -18.07 8.85 0.76
N ASP A 29 -19.04 9.36 1.52
CA ASP A 29 -19.27 8.93 2.90
C ASP A 29 -19.75 7.47 2.95
N GLY A 30 -20.62 7.08 2.02
CA GLY A 30 -21.09 5.71 1.91
C GLY A 30 -19.96 4.74 1.57
N ALA A 31 -19.11 5.09 0.62
CA ALA A 31 -17.98 4.25 0.23
C ALA A 31 -16.94 4.12 1.37
N ARG A 32 -16.63 5.21 2.07
CA ARG A 32 -15.74 5.20 3.26
C ARG A 32 -16.30 4.27 4.34
N LYS A 33 -17.60 4.39 4.58
CA LYS A 33 -18.28 3.55 5.58
C LYS A 33 -18.24 2.06 5.23
N VAL A 34 -18.35 1.68 3.97
CA VAL A 34 -18.27 0.26 3.55
C VAL A 34 -16.95 -0.36 3.99
N LEU A 35 -15.82 0.29 3.74
CA LEU A 35 -14.52 -0.24 4.17
C LEU A 35 -14.40 -0.28 5.70
N ASP A 36 -14.85 0.77 6.40
CA ASP A 36 -14.87 0.79 7.87
C ASP A 36 -15.71 -0.35 8.43
N ASP A 37 -16.88 -0.62 7.86
CA ASP A 37 -17.77 -1.70 8.27
C ASP A 37 -17.15 -3.09 8.03
N ILE A 38 -16.54 -3.34 6.87
CA ILE A 38 -15.82 -4.60 6.57
C ILE A 38 -14.70 -4.80 7.61
N GLN A 39 -13.97 -3.75 7.92
CA GLN A 39 -12.85 -3.79 8.86
C GLN A 39 -13.28 -3.83 10.33
N SER A 40 -14.56 -3.64 10.63
CA SER A 40 -15.14 -3.84 11.96
C SER A 40 -15.28 -5.31 12.34
N ALA A 41 -15.11 -6.23 11.39
CA ALA A 41 -15.17 -7.68 11.67
C ALA A 41 -14.18 -8.06 12.78
N PRO A 42 -14.62 -8.92 13.74
CA PRO A 42 -13.75 -9.36 14.82
C PRO A 42 -12.47 -10.02 14.31
N VAL A 43 -11.33 -9.54 14.78
CA VAL A 43 -10.03 -10.09 14.48
C VAL A 43 -9.10 -9.90 15.67
N VAL A 44 -8.19 -10.84 15.87
CA VAL A 44 -7.14 -10.69 16.89
C VAL A 44 -6.17 -9.62 16.43
N LYS A 45 -5.91 -8.63 17.28
CA LYS A 45 -4.91 -7.60 17.07
C LYS A 45 -3.78 -7.77 18.09
N LEU A 46 -2.55 -7.73 17.59
CA LEU A 46 -1.37 -7.82 18.46
C LEU A 46 -1.24 -6.54 19.31
N ASP A 47 -0.78 -6.70 20.54
CA ASP A 47 -0.48 -5.56 21.42
C ASP A 47 0.75 -4.80 20.91
N VAL A 48 0.68 -3.50 20.95
CA VAL A 48 1.74 -2.57 20.52
C VAL A 48 1.77 -1.33 21.39
N ASP A 49 2.92 -0.68 21.44
CA ASP A 49 3.02 0.70 21.89
C ASP A 49 2.77 1.63 20.70
N GLU A 50 1.93 2.65 20.89
CA GLU A 50 1.58 3.57 19.82
C GLU A 50 1.62 5.03 20.25
N LYS A 51 1.99 5.89 19.29
CA LYS A 51 2.01 7.35 19.48
C LYS A 51 1.61 8.04 18.20
N TRP A 52 0.79 9.06 18.31
CA TRP A 52 0.52 10.00 17.21
C TRP A 52 1.43 11.20 17.30
N THR A 53 1.92 11.65 16.15
CA THR A 53 2.64 12.92 16.02
C THR A 53 2.22 13.64 14.75
N THR A 54 2.57 14.92 14.64
CA THR A 54 2.27 15.75 13.49
C THR A 54 3.58 16.22 12.86
N VAL A 55 3.75 15.89 11.59
CA VAL A 55 4.85 16.40 10.78
C VAL A 55 4.44 17.70 10.15
N VAL A 56 5.17 18.77 10.45
CA VAL A 56 4.93 20.10 9.86
C VAL A 56 5.69 20.19 8.54
N THR A 57 5.01 20.54 7.48
CA THR A 57 5.57 20.67 6.13
C THR A 57 5.20 22.02 5.51
N HIS A 58 5.82 22.39 4.42
CA HIS A 58 5.42 23.56 3.63
C HIS A 58 4.05 23.41 2.95
N LEU A 59 3.50 22.17 2.91
CA LEU A 59 2.18 21.85 2.38
C LEU A 59 1.11 21.75 3.48
N GLY A 60 1.44 22.11 4.70
CA GLY A 60 0.58 21.96 5.86
C GLY A 60 1.06 20.88 6.83
N HIS A 61 0.13 20.22 7.48
CA HIS A 61 0.42 19.26 8.52
C HIS A 61 0.01 17.86 8.05
N VAL A 62 0.86 16.87 8.26
CA VAL A 62 0.50 15.46 8.08
C VAL A 62 0.61 14.72 9.41
N ARG A 63 -0.43 13.98 9.76
CA ARG A 63 -0.41 13.14 10.96
C ARG A 63 0.25 11.81 10.64
N VAL A 64 1.09 11.35 11.56
CA VAL A 64 1.66 10.00 11.47
C VAL A 64 1.43 9.25 12.78
N ARG A 65 1.15 7.95 12.66
CA ARG A 65 1.03 7.03 13.78
C ARG A 65 2.29 6.17 13.84
N ILE A 66 3.01 6.24 14.94
CA ILE A 66 4.19 5.42 15.22
C ILE A 66 3.72 4.21 16.01
N VAL A 67 3.91 3.02 15.47
CA VAL A 67 3.52 1.73 16.08
C VAL A 67 4.78 0.91 16.31
N LYS A 68 4.98 0.42 17.55
CA LYS A 68 6.16 -0.33 17.96
C LYS A 68 5.77 -1.61 18.71
N PRO A 69 6.59 -2.67 18.68
CA PRO A 69 6.42 -3.80 19.59
C PRO A 69 6.40 -3.32 21.04
N VAL A 70 5.57 -3.94 21.88
CA VAL A 70 5.44 -3.58 23.30
C VAL A 70 6.79 -3.60 24.02
N GLY A 71 7.08 -2.52 24.71
CA GLY A 71 8.30 -2.40 25.52
C GLY A 71 9.61 -2.30 24.73
N ALA A 72 9.55 -2.12 23.41
CA ALA A 72 10.73 -1.95 22.57
C ALA A 72 11.55 -0.73 23.03
N LYS A 73 12.89 -0.90 23.09
CA LYS A 73 13.81 0.12 23.58
C LYS A 73 14.87 0.44 22.52
N GLY A 74 15.38 1.66 22.58
CA GLY A 74 16.44 2.13 21.70
C GLY A 74 15.94 2.50 20.32
N LEU A 75 16.85 2.46 19.35
CA LEU A 75 16.54 2.77 17.95
C LEU A 75 16.03 1.52 17.22
N LEU A 76 14.80 1.58 16.73
CA LEU A 76 14.21 0.50 15.95
C LEU A 76 14.37 0.76 14.46
N PRO A 77 14.69 -0.26 13.67
CA PRO A 77 14.47 -0.20 12.22
C PRO A 77 13.06 0.27 11.93
N THR A 78 12.87 0.96 10.82
CA THR A 78 11.62 1.68 10.58
C THR A 78 11.02 1.29 9.24
N VAL A 79 9.71 1.08 9.20
CA VAL A 79 8.92 0.93 7.98
C VAL A 79 7.98 2.12 7.88
N LEU A 80 8.15 2.95 6.86
CA LEU A 80 7.15 3.95 6.48
C LEU A 80 6.02 3.22 5.74
N TYR A 81 4.79 3.31 6.25
CA TYR A 81 3.64 2.62 5.65
C TYR A 81 2.63 3.61 5.08
N ILE A 82 2.27 3.40 3.81
CA ILE A 82 1.28 4.20 3.08
C ILE A 82 0.10 3.30 2.74
N HIS A 83 -1.08 3.65 3.23
CA HIS A 83 -2.26 2.80 3.11
C HIS A 83 -2.96 2.90 1.75
N GLY A 84 -3.69 1.83 1.40
CA GLY A 84 -4.56 1.71 0.25
C GLY A 84 -5.95 2.35 0.44
N GLY A 85 -6.89 1.96 -0.42
CA GLY A 85 -8.27 2.45 -0.40
C GLY A 85 -8.58 3.48 -1.49
N GLY A 86 -7.98 3.35 -2.68
CA GLY A 86 -8.31 4.18 -3.84
C GLY A 86 -8.08 5.68 -3.64
N TRP A 87 -7.15 6.08 -2.80
CA TRP A 87 -6.90 7.47 -2.35
C TRP A 87 -8.09 8.14 -1.65
N ILE A 88 -9.28 7.53 -1.65
CA ILE A 88 -10.55 8.06 -1.12
C ILE A 88 -10.89 7.45 0.23
N LEU A 89 -10.65 6.17 0.38
CA LEU A 89 -10.98 5.34 1.53
C LEU A 89 -9.74 5.11 2.40
N GLY A 90 -9.92 4.36 3.47
CA GLY A 90 -8.82 3.94 4.32
C GLY A 90 -8.43 4.98 5.37
N ASN A 91 -7.87 4.49 6.45
CA ASN A 91 -7.38 5.27 7.58
C ASN A 91 -6.57 4.36 8.52
N ALA A 92 -6.02 4.92 9.61
CA ALA A 92 -5.26 4.14 10.59
C ALA A 92 -6.09 3.03 11.29
N GLY A 93 -7.41 3.16 11.34
CA GLY A 93 -8.32 2.16 11.90
C GLY A 93 -8.50 0.96 10.98
N THR A 94 -8.70 1.20 9.67
CA THR A 94 -8.90 0.15 8.67
C THR A 94 -7.66 -0.72 8.47
N HIS A 95 -6.46 -0.16 8.62
CA HIS A 95 -5.18 -0.87 8.44
C HIS A 95 -4.54 -1.30 9.77
N ASP A 96 -5.20 -1.05 10.92
CA ASP A 96 -4.64 -1.25 12.25
C ASP A 96 -4.08 -2.66 12.47
N ARG A 97 -4.82 -3.70 12.08
CA ARG A 97 -4.37 -5.09 12.25
C ARG A 97 -3.10 -5.39 11.46
N LEU A 98 -3.06 -5.06 10.17
CA LEU A 98 -1.90 -5.32 9.32
C LEU A 98 -0.66 -4.56 9.80
N VAL A 99 -0.83 -3.29 10.17
CA VAL A 99 0.26 -2.45 10.68
C VAL A 99 0.85 -3.03 11.98
N ARG A 100 0.01 -3.52 12.90
CA ARG A 100 0.45 -4.19 14.13
C ARG A 100 1.18 -5.50 13.83
N GLU A 101 0.68 -6.30 12.89
CA GLU A 101 1.32 -7.55 12.48
C GLU A 101 2.70 -7.30 11.85
N LEU A 102 2.83 -6.26 11.03
CA LEU A 102 4.11 -5.87 10.47
C LEU A 102 5.07 -5.37 11.56
N ALA A 103 4.61 -4.48 12.46
CA ALA A 103 5.47 -3.94 13.51
C ALA A 103 6.03 -5.05 14.41
N VAL A 104 5.16 -5.93 14.91
CA VAL A 104 5.55 -7.02 15.82
C VAL A 104 6.33 -8.11 15.06
N GLY A 105 5.85 -8.52 13.89
CA GLY A 105 6.47 -9.59 13.10
C GLY A 105 7.86 -9.21 12.60
N VAL A 106 8.07 -7.96 12.20
CA VAL A 106 9.37 -7.46 11.71
C VAL A 106 10.31 -7.09 12.86
N ASP A 107 9.80 -6.89 14.07
CA ASP A 107 10.52 -6.28 15.20
C ASP A 107 11.05 -4.87 14.84
N ALA A 108 10.15 -4.03 14.31
CA ALA A 108 10.46 -2.71 13.80
C ALA A 108 9.37 -1.68 14.20
N ALA A 109 9.71 -0.41 14.14
CA ALA A 109 8.70 0.64 14.19
C ALA A 109 7.99 0.76 12.83
N VAL A 110 6.66 0.81 12.81
CA VAL A 110 5.90 1.18 11.62
C VAL A 110 5.38 2.61 11.79
N VAL A 111 5.75 3.49 10.86
CA VAL A 111 5.26 4.86 10.80
C VAL A 111 4.17 4.92 9.72
N PHE A 112 2.92 4.91 10.16
CA PHE A 112 1.76 4.97 9.28
C PHE A 112 1.43 6.42 8.94
N VAL A 113 1.29 6.73 7.66
CA VAL A 113 0.96 8.07 7.17
C VAL A 113 -0.55 8.22 7.03
N GLU A 114 -1.15 9.13 7.82
CA GLU A 114 -2.55 9.55 7.68
C GLU A 114 -2.60 10.71 6.68
N TYR A 115 -2.46 10.41 5.39
CA TYR A 115 -2.46 11.42 4.33
C TYR A 115 -3.86 11.98 4.06
N ASP A 116 -3.94 13.18 3.53
CA ASP A 116 -5.20 13.80 3.12
C ASP A 116 -5.75 13.11 1.88
N ARG A 117 -7.01 12.65 1.97
CA ARG A 117 -7.66 11.81 0.96
C ARG A 117 -8.36 12.64 -0.12
N SER A 118 -8.52 12.01 -1.27
CA SER A 118 -9.29 12.55 -2.39
C SER A 118 -10.81 12.42 -2.13
N PRO A 119 -11.61 13.27 -2.76
CA PRO A 119 -11.27 14.37 -3.67
C PRO A 119 -10.91 15.68 -2.96
N GLU A 120 -10.95 15.72 -1.62
CA GLU A 120 -10.61 16.90 -0.83
C GLU A 120 -9.15 17.32 -1.05
N ALA A 121 -8.28 16.30 -1.19
CA ALA A 121 -6.89 16.48 -1.58
C ALA A 121 -6.61 15.65 -2.85
N ARG A 122 -5.94 16.27 -3.84
CA ARG A 122 -5.66 15.66 -5.14
C ARG A 122 -4.17 15.45 -5.34
N TYR A 123 -3.84 14.63 -6.34
CA TYR A 123 -2.46 14.48 -6.80
C TYR A 123 -1.76 15.85 -6.99
N PRO A 124 -0.52 16.01 -6.51
CA PRO A 124 0.33 15.02 -5.86
C PRO A 124 0.36 15.10 -4.32
N LEU A 125 -0.64 15.72 -3.64
CA LEU A 125 -0.54 16.09 -2.23
C LEU A 125 -0.24 14.88 -1.32
N ALA A 126 -0.94 13.74 -1.47
CA ALA A 126 -0.73 12.55 -0.63
C ALA A 126 0.71 12.01 -0.76
N ILE A 127 1.27 12.00 -1.98
CA ILE A 127 2.67 11.58 -2.23
C ILE A 127 3.64 12.56 -1.55
N GLU A 128 3.41 13.84 -1.66
CA GLU A 128 4.26 14.87 -1.04
C GLU A 128 4.20 14.80 0.49
N GLN A 129 3.05 14.53 1.07
CA GLN A 129 2.89 14.30 2.50
C GLN A 129 3.64 13.04 2.97
N ALA A 130 3.56 11.96 2.21
CA ALA A 130 4.29 10.73 2.51
C ALA A 130 5.81 10.93 2.38
N TYR A 131 6.27 11.66 1.35
CA TYR A 131 7.68 12.02 1.22
C TYR A 131 8.15 12.93 2.37
N ALA A 132 7.33 13.87 2.80
CA ALA A 132 7.64 14.71 3.94
C ALA A 132 7.74 13.92 5.26
N ALA A 133 6.88 12.91 5.45
CA ALA A 133 7.00 11.98 6.57
C ALA A 133 8.31 11.18 6.52
N ALA A 134 8.72 10.71 5.33
CA ALA A 134 10.01 10.04 5.13
C ALA A 134 11.19 10.95 5.47
N ARG A 135 11.16 12.20 5.02
CA ARG A 135 12.17 13.19 5.38
C ARG A 135 12.21 13.47 6.88
N TRP A 136 11.04 13.62 7.50
CA TRP A 136 10.96 13.82 8.95
C TRP A 136 11.59 12.63 9.72
N ILE A 137 11.34 11.39 9.29
CA ILE A 137 12.03 10.22 9.89
C ILE A 137 13.53 10.36 9.75
N SER A 138 14.04 10.73 8.59
CA SER A 138 15.48 10.87 8.33
C SER A 138 16.12 11.98 9.16
N GLU A 139 15.43 13.11 9.37
CA GLU A 139 15.96 14.30 10.03
C GLU A 139 15.71 14.31 11.55
N HIS A 140 14.58 13.74 12.02
CA HIS A 140 14.09 13.87 13.39
C HIS A 140 13.71 12.56 14.05
N GLY A 141 13.62 11.45 13.30
CA GLY A 141 13.13 10.16 13.80
C GLY A 141 13.91 9.59 14.98
N HIS A 142 15.19 9.93 15.10
CA HIS A 142 16.04 9.50 16.22
C HIS A 142 15.44 9.85 17.57
N ALA A 143 14.88 11.05 17.72
CA ALA A 143 14.20 11.49 18.96
C ALA A 143 12.98 10.66 19.31
N GLU A 144 12.38 10.01 18.31
CA GLU A 144 11.25 9.09 18.46
C GLU A 144 11.69 7.62 18.51
N GLY A 145 12.98 7.34 18.58
CA GLY A 145 13.53 5.98 18.59
C GLY A 145 13.39 5.26 17.25
N LEU A 146 13.46 6.00 16.14
CA LEU A 146 13.41 5.49 14.76
C LEU A 146 14.80 5.52 14.14
N ASP A 147 15.22 4.41 13.56
CA ASP A 147 16.52 4.27 12.90
C ASP A 147 16.38 4.57 11.40
N ALA A 148 16.74 5.79 11.02
CA ALA A 148 16.70 6.22 9.62
C ALA A 148 17.75 5.53 8.73
N SER A 149 18.78 4.89 9.30
CA SER A 149 19.76 4.12 8.52
C SER A 149 19.24 2.76 8.08
N ARG A 150 18.18 2.29 8.74
CA ARG A 150 17.43 1.06 8.41
C ARG A 150 15.97 1.40 8.18
N LEU A 151 15.72 2.20 7.12
CA LEU A 151 14.40 2.67 6.73
C LEU A 151 13.93 1.92 5.48
N ALA A 152 12.83 1.19 5.61
CA ALA A 152 12.07 0.61 4.50
C ALA A 152 10.79 1.41 4.26
N ILE A 153 10.17 1.22 3.09
CA ILE A 153 8.87 1.78 2.76
C ILE A 153 7.96 0.67 2.27
N ALA A 154 6.68 0.71 2.65
CA ALA A 154 5.70 -0.29 2.25
C ALA A 154 4.32 0.34 2.03
N GLY A 155 3.50 -0.29 1.21
CA GLY A 155 2.11 0.12 1.02
C GLY A 155 1.32 -0.86 0.17
N ASP A 156 0.01 -0.78 0.30
CA ASP A 156 -0.95 -1.64 -0.36
C ASP A 156 -1.80 -0.86 -1.38
N SER A 157 -2.19 -1.49 -2.50
CA SER A 157 -3.05 -0.90 -3.52
C SER A 157 -2.50 0.46 -4.02
N VAL A 158 -3.27 1.53 -3.92
CA VAL A 158 -2.79 2.91 -4.21
C VAL A 158 -1.67 3.35 -3.27
N GLY A 159 -1.59 2.79 -2.05
CA GLY A 159 -0.44 2.96 -1.15
C GLY A 159 0.82 2.34 -1.71
N GLY A 160 0.72 1.22 -2.42
CA GLY A 160 1.82 0.62 -3.18
C GLY A 160 2.28 1.52 -4.34
N CYS A 161 1.33 2.14 -5.06
CA CYS A 161 1.62 3.17 -6.06
C CYS A 161 2.41 4.33 -5.45
N MET A 162 1.90 4.88 -4.34
CA MET A 162 2.55 5.99 -3.64
C MET A 162 3.91 5.59 -3.05
N THR A 163 4.08 4.34 -2.63
CA THR A 163 5.38 3.79 -2.20
C THR A 163 6.43 3.87 -3.31
N ALA A 164 6.08 3.41 -4.51
CA ALA A 164 6.97 3.53 -5.68
C ALA A 164 7.24 5.00 -6.04
N ALA A 165 6.20 5.84 -6.00
CA ALA A 165 6.33 7.28 -6.26
C ALA A 165 7.25 7.99 -5.25
N VAL A 166 7.12 7.68 -3.96
CA VAL A 166 7.98 8.25 -2.90
C VAL A 166 9.42 7.77 -3.05
N SER A 167 9.64 6.51 -3.45
CA SER A 167 10.98 6.00 -3.77
C SER A 167 11.62 6.73 -4.96
N LEU A 168 10.83 7.03 -6.01
CA LEU A 168 11.26 7.88 -7.14
C LEU A 168 11.61 9.30 -6.68
N LEU A 169 10.78 9.92 -5.83
CA LEU A 169 11.04 11.24 -5.27
C LEU A 169 12.30 11.25 -4.40
N ALA A 170 12.50 10.23 -3.55
CA ALA A 170 13.68 10.09 -2.71
C ALA A 170 14.95 10.03 -3.56
N LYS A 171 14.94 9.25 -4.64
CA LYS A 171 16.05 9.18 -5.60
C LYS A 171 16.30 10.53 -6.29
N ARG A 172 15.25 11.21 -6.75
CA ARG A 172 15.38 12.49 -7.48
C ARG A 172 15.84 13.65 -6.61
N ARG A 173 15.36 13.70 -5.36
CA ARG A 173 15.55 14.85 -4.45
C ARG A 173 16.67 14.64 -3.43
N GLY A 174 17.02 13.38 -3.14
CA GLY A 174 17.95 13.03 -2.06
C GLY A 174 17.33 13.24 -0.67
N GLY A 175 18.17 13.11 0.37
CA GLY A 175 17.77 13.36 1.76
C GLY A 175 17.00 12.21 2.45
N VAL A 176 16.56 11.21 1.69
CA VAL A 176 15.95 9.97 2.20
C VAL A 176 16.58 8.80 1.50
N HIS A 177 16.95 7.78 2.25
CA HIS A 177 17.46 6.53 1.71
C HIS A 177 16.59 5.36 2.23
N PHE A 178 15.93 4.66 1.30
CA PHE A 178 15.22 3.43 1.63
C PHE A 178 16.10 2.23 1.29
N VAL A 179 16.25 1.31 2.25
CA VAL A 179 16.98 0.04 2.05
C VAL A 179 16.11 -1.00 1.32
N HIS A 180 14.79 -0.86 1.38
CA HIS A 180 13.82 -1.79 0.80
C HIS A 180 12.49 -1.10 0.52
N GLN A 181 11.74 -1.59 -0.50
CA GLN A 181 10.34 -1.25 -0.71
C GLN A 181 9.48 -2.50 -0.88
N SER A 182 8.33 -2.53 -0.20
CA SER A 182 7.32 -3.60 -0.33
C SER A 182 6.04 -3.04 -0.94
N LEU A 183 5.61 -3.61 -2.05
CA LEU A 183 4.45 -3.18 -2.83
C LEU A 183 3.41 -4.30 -2.80
N TYR A 184 2.33 -4.11 -2.07
CA TYR A 184 1.28 -5.12 -1.96
C TYR A 184 0.16 -4.78 -2.95
N TYR A 185 -0.06 -5.64 -3.94
CA TYR A 185 -1.03 -5.50 -5.05
C TYR A 185 -1.13 -4.04 -5.57
N PRO A 186 -0.01 -3.44 -5.99
CA PRO A 186 0.04 -2.02 -6.25
C PRO A 186 -0.73 -1.61 -7.51
N VAL A 187 -1.36 -0.44 -7.47
CA VAL A 187 -1.71 0.30 -8.69
C VAL A 187 -0.42 0.80 -9.32
N THR A 188 -0.24 0.61 -10.62
CA THR A 188 0.99 1.02 -11.31
C THR A 188 0.78 1.78 -12.62
N ASP A 189 -0.42 1.75 -13.21
CA ASP A 189 -0.73 2.50 -14.43
C ASP A 189 -2.19 2.97 -14.48
N ALA A 190 -2.40 4.22 -14.85
CA ALA A 190 -3.72 4.80 -15.07
C ALA A 190 -4.37 4.40 -16.40
N ALA A 191 -3.69 3.67 -17.28
CA ALA A 191 -4.23 3.24 -18.57
C ALA A 191 -5.38 2.24 -18.44
N GLN A 192 -5.34 1.36 -17.43
CA GLN A 192 -6.39 0.36 -17.16
C GLN A 192 -6.70 -0.54 -18.37
N ASP A 193 -5.69 -0.89 -19.18
CA ASP A 193 -5.85 -1.54 -20.48
C ASP A 193 -5.25 -2.96 -20.56
N THR A 194 -4.89 -3.55 -19.41
CA THR A 194 -4.33 -4.90 -19.33
C THR A 194 -5.37 -6.00 -19.53
N ASP A 195 -4.92 -7.24 -19.72
CA ASP A 195 -5.81 -8.39 -19.82
C ASP A 195 -6.58 -8.63 -18.52
N SER A 196 -5.95 -8.43 -17.34
CA SER A 196 -6.64 -8.53 -16.06
C SER A 196 -7.76 -7.48 -15.90
N TYR A 197 -7.57 -6.26 -16.40
CA TYR A 197 -8.65 -5.25 -16.44
C TYR A 197 -9.82 -5.68 -17.32
N ARG A 198 -9.56 -6.37 -18.43
CA ARG A 198 -10.61 -6.93 -19.28
C ARG A 198 -11.28 -8.15 -18.67
N GLU A 199 -10.48 -9.04 -18.09
CA GLU A 199 -10.93 -10.29 -17.48
C GLU A 199 -11.79 -10.05 -16.23
N PHE A 200 -11.39 -9.11 -15.38
CA PHE A 200 -12.02 -8.82 -14.09
C PHE A 200 -12.75 -7.47 -14.05
N ALA A 201 -13.16 -6.92 -15.21
CA ALA A 201 -13.78 -5.60 -15.31
C ALA A 201 -14.95 -5.39 -14.34
N ASP A 202 -15.78 -6.42 -14.15
CA ASP A 202 -16.95 -6.41 -13.28
C ASP A 202 -16.73 -7.12 -11.92
N GLY A 203 -15.49 -7.36 -11.54
CA GLY A 203 -15.09 -8.07 -10.30
C GLY A 203 -14.34 -9.37 -10.58
N PRO A 204 -13.96 -10.15 -9.53
CA PRO A 204 -14.48 -10.08 -8.16
C PRO A 204 -13.88 -8.94 -7.33
N TYR A 205 -14.63 -8.39 -6.40
CA TYR A 205 -14.31 -7.36 -5.41
C TYR A 205 -13.93 -6.01 -6.04
N LEU A 206 -12.71 -5.79 -6.50
CA LEU A 206 -12.28 -4.56 -7.18
C LEU A 206 -12.70 -4.60 -8.65
N THR A 207 -13.42 -3.55 -9.11
CA THR A 207 -13.90 -3.45 -10.49
C THR A 207 -13.15 -2.37 -11.27
N ALA A 208 -13.14 -2.48 -12.61
CA ALA A 208 -12.59 -1.43 -13.47
C ALA A 208 -13.33 -0.09 -13.28
N LYS A 209 -14.65 -0.11 -13.04
CA LYS A 209 -15.45 1.10 -12.78
C LYS A 209 -15.06 1.77 -11.47
N ALA A 210 -14.79 0.99 -10.41
CA ALA A 210 -14.32 1.53 -9.15
C ALA A 210 -12.95 2.19 -9.32
N MET A 211 -12.03 1.55 -10.05
CA MET A 211 -10.72 2.12 -10.36
C MET A 211 -10.81 3.42 -11.17
N ALA A 212 -11.68 3.48 -12.17
CA ALA A 212 -11.90 4.71 -12.93
C ALA A 212 -12.40 5.84 -12.03
N TRP A 213 -13.36 5.56 -11.14
CA TRP A 213 -13.86 6.53 -10.16
C TRP A 213 -12.77 7.01 -9.19
N PHE A 214 -11.90 6.12 -8.70
CA PHE A 214 -10.76 6.46 -7.87
C PHE A 214 -9.79 7.40 -8.59
N TRP A 215 -9.43 7.08 -9.83
CA TRP A 215 -8.54 7.91 -10.63
C TRP A 215 -9.13 9.30 -10.92
N ASP A 216 -10.43 9.39 -11.22
CA ASP A 216 -11.11 10.68 -11.49
C ASP A 216 -11.14 11.57 -10.25
N ALA A 217 -11.27 10.99 -9.07
CA ALA A 217 -11.21 11.72 -7.81
C ALA A 217 -9.78 12.18 -7.45
N TYR A 218 -8.78 11.31 -7.68
CA TYR A 218 -7.39 11.56 -7.34
C TYR A 218 -6.68 12.48 -8.34
N LEU A 219 -6.81 12.17 -9.63
CA LEU A 219 -6.13 12.89 -10.71
C LEU A 219 -7.08 13.10 -11.90
N PRO A 220 -7.96 14.12 -11.85
CA PRO A 220 -8.91 14.42 -12.92
C PRO A 220 -8.24 14.94 -14.20
N ASP A 221 -7.01 15.46 -14.10
CA ASP A 221 -6.21 15.89 -15.25
C ASP A 221 -5.57 14.64 -15.90
N HIS A 222 -6.20 14.16 -16.99
CA HIS A 222 -5.77 12.97 -17.70
C HIS A 222 -4.36 13.08 -18.31
N ASP A 223 -3.93 14.27 -18.67
CA ASP A 223 -2.58 14.49 -19.27
C ASP A 223 -1.47 14.19 -18.26
N LYS A 224 -1.74 14.36 -16.97
CA LYS A 224 -0.80 14.07 -15.89
C LYS A 224 -0.78 12.60 -15.44
N ARG A 225 -1.77 11.81 -15.84
CA ARG A 225 -1.84 10.40 -15.45
C ARG A 225 -0.66 9.57 -15.95
N GLY A 226 0.06 10.06 -16.99
CA GLY A 226 1.30 9.46 -17.49
C GLY A 226 2.56 9.82 -16.72
N GLU A 227 2.52 10.72 -15.73
CA GLU A 227 3.68 11.03 -14.90
C GLU A 227 4.12 9.81 -14.10
N SER A 228 5.44 9.55 -14.00
CA SER A 228 5.97 8.36 -13.34
C SER A 228 5.65 8.29 -11.83
N THR A 229 5.28 9.40 -11.19
CA THR A 229 4.80 9.42 -9.81
C THR A 229 3.29 9.20 -9.68
N ALA A 230 2.53 9.29 -10.78
CA ALA A 230 1.13 8.84 -10.84
C ALA A 230 1.04 7.40 -11.33
N SER A 231 1.78 7.05 -12.37
CA SER A 231 1.81 5.73 -13.01
C SER A 231 3.25 5.19 -13.04
N PRO A 232 3.72 4.54 -11.96
CA PRO A 232 5.12 4.06 -11.87
C PRO A 232 5.54 3.11 -12.99
N LEU A 233 4.60 2.38 -13.58
CA LEU A 233 4.84 1.52 -14.75
C LEU A 233 5.38 2.31 -15.96
N ARG A 234 5.12 3.63 -16.03
CA ARG A 234 5.57 4.53 -17.11
C ARG A 234 6.93 5.17 -16.86
N ALA A 235 7.53 4.92 -15.69
CA ALA A 235 8.87 5.41 -15.39
C ALA A 235 9.90 4.87 -16.38
N THR A 236 10.88 5.68 -16.76
CA THR A 236 11.95 5.23 -17.67
C THR A 236 12.90 4.26 -16.94
N PRO A 237 13.69 3.45 -17.67
CA PRO A 237 14.69 2.59 -17.05
C PRO A 237 15.68 3.37 -16.16
N GLU A 238 16.05 4.59 -16.56
CA GLU A 238 16.94 5.46 -15.80
C GLU A 238 16.30 5.97 -14.52
N GLU A 239 14.99 6.21 -14.52
CA GLU A 239 14.25 6.57 -13.32
C GLU A 239 14.14 5.41 -12.34
N LEU A 240 13.95 4.19 -12.85
CA LEU A 240 13.84 2.97 -12.06
C LEU A 240 15.19 2.48 -11.53
N ALA A 241 16.26 2.59 -12.29
CA ALA A 241 17.59 2.10 -11.89
C ALA A 241 18.03 2.69 -10.55
N GLY A 242 18.50 1.81 -9.64
CA GLY A 242 18.94 2.22 -8.30
C GLY A 242 17.82 2.51 -7.29
N LEU A 243 16.57 2.17 -7.62
CA LEU A 243 15.51 2.08 -6.62
C LEU A 243 15.84 0.96 -5.60
N PRO A 244 15.23 0.98 -4.40
CA PRO A 244 15.48 -0.04 -3.38
C PRO A 244 15.14 -1.46 -3.84
N GLU A 245 15.79 -2.47 -3.24
CA GLU A 245 15.35 -3.87 -3.37
C GLU A 245 13.84 -3.95 -3.14
N THR A 246 13.12 -4.65 -4.04
CA THR A 246 11.66 -4.64 -4.10
C THR A 246 11.06 -6.01 -3.84
N PHE A 247 10.08 -6.05 -2.94
CA PHE A 247 9.14 -7.15 -2.83
C PHE A 247 7.77 -6.71 -3.33
N LEU A 248 7.23 -7.42 -4.33
CA LEU A 248 5.96 -7.11 -4.97
C LEU A 248 5.02 -8.31 -4.87
N VAL A 249 3.85 -8.09 -4.28
CA VAL A 249 2.79 -9.09 -4.17
C VAL A 249 1.66 -8.72 -5.12
N VAL A 250 1.12 -9.69 -5.85
CA VAL A 250 -0.14 -9.58 -6.59
C VAL A 250 -1.06 -10.73 -6.22
N ASP A 251 -2.34 -10.61 -6.51
CA ASP A 251 -3.34 -11.64 -6.31
C ASP A 251 -3.96 -12.09 -7.64
N GLU A 252 -4.51 -13.30 -7.63
CA GLU A 252 -4.95 -13.96 -8.87
C GLU A 252 -6.13 -13.26 -9.51
N TYR A 253 -7.12 -12.86 -8.69
CA TYR A 253 -8.38 -12.29 -9.18
C TYR A 253 -8.43 -10.78 -8.91
N ASP A 254 -7.59 -10.04 -9.59
CA ASP A 254 -7.47 -8.59 -9.44
C ASP A 254 -7.28 -7.91 -10.80
N VAL A 255 -7.98 -6.81 -11.03
CA VAL A 255 -7.77 -5.95 -12.20
C VAL A 255 -6.32 -5.44 -12.29
N LEU A 256 -5.63 -5.26 -11.14
CA LEU A 256 -4.27 -4.73 -11.03
C LEU A 256 -3.17 -5.78 -11.23
N ARG A 257 -3.54 -7.08 -11.33
CA ARG A 257 -2.58 -8.19 -11.40
C ARG A 257 -1.50 -7.98 -12.46
N ASP A 258 -1.92 -7.75 -13.68
CA ASP A 258 -1.01 -7.76 -14.84
C ASP A 258 -0.12 -6.51 -14.87
N GLU A 259 -0.64 -5.34 -14.48
CA GLU A 259 0.16 -4.12 -14.38
C GLU A 259 1.18 -4.20 -13.24
N GLY A 260 0.82 -4.82 -12.11
CA GLY A 260 1.74 -5.09 -11.00
C GLY A 260 2.89 -6.00 -11.42
N GLU A 261 2.59 -7.13 -12.09
CA GLU A 261 3.62 -8.03 -12.62
C GLU A 261 4.48 -7.37 -13.70
N ALA A 262 3.88 -6.54 -14.56
CA ALA A 262 4.62 -5.78 -15.56
C ALA A 262 5.60 -4.80 -14.90
N PHE A 263 5.19 -4.13 -13.82
CA PHE A 263 6.06 -3.24 -13.07
C PHE A 263 7.23 -4.00 -12.43
N GLY A 264 6.98 -5.17 -11.83
CA GLY A 264 8.05 -6.03 -11.30
C GLY A 264 9.08 -6.40 -12.38
N ARG A 265 8.64 -6.74 -13.60
CA ARG A 265 9.54 -7.01 -14.73
C ARG A 265 10.37 -5.78 -15.12
N ARG A 266 9.75 -4.60 -15.17
CA ARG A 266 10.48 -3.35 -15.49
C ARG A 266 11.52 -2.98 -14.42
N LEU A 267 11.25 -3.24 -13.16
CA LEU A 267 12.25 -3.06 -12.09
C LEU A 267 13.45 -3.99 -12.30
N ILE A 268 13.23 -5.28 -12.63
CA ILE A 268 14.28 -6.25 -12.94
C ILE A 268 15.11 -5.80 -14.15
N GLU A 269 14.45 -5.36 -15.24
CA GLU A 269 15.09 -4.85 -16.45
C GLU A 269 15.96 -3.61 -16.17
N ALA A 270 15.54 -2.78 -15.19
CA ALA A 270 16.32 -1.62 -14.73
C ALA A 270 17.44 -1.99 -13.73
N GLY A 271 17.65 -3.28 -13.44
CA GLY A 271 18.68 -3.76 -12.54
C GLY A 271 18.33 -3.67 -11.05
N VAL A 272 17.05 -3.46 -10.70
CA VAL A 272 16.58 -3.46 -9.32
C VAL A 272 16.34 -4.90 -8.86
N PRO A 273 16.98 -5.37 -7.78
CA PRO A 273 16.66 -6.68 -7.20
C PRO A 273 15.18 -6.74 -6.82
N THR A 274 14.42 -7.62 -7.48
CA THR A 274 12.95 -7.65 -7.32
C THR A 274 12.45 -9.08 -7.20
N THR A 275 11.62 -9.33 -6.19
CA THR A 275 10.86 -10.56 -6.04
C THR A 275 9.38 -10.24 -6.23
N THR A 276 8.75 -10.85 -7.24
CA THR A 276 7.30 -10.75 -7.48
C THR A 276 6.65 -12.08 -7.17
N VAL A 277 5.58 -12.06 -6.37
CA VAL A 277 4.82 -13.27 -5.98
C VAL A 277 3.34 -13.05 -6.25
N ARG A 278 2.70 -14.03 -6.94
CA ARG A 278 1.25 -14.08 -7.09
C ARG A 278 0.65 -15.05 -6.07
N TYR A 279 -0.33 -14.59 -5.30
CA TYR A 279 -1.14 -15.41 -4.42
C TYR A 279 -2.43 -15.81 -5.12
N ASN A 280 -2.72 -17.11 -5.14
CA ASN A 280 -3.90 -17.67 -5.81
C ASN A 280 -5.11 -17.75 -4.87
N ALA A 281 -6.30 -17.93 -5.44
CA ALA A 281 -7.57 -18.13 -4.76
C ALA A 281 -8.00 -16.96 -3.84
N THR A 282 -7.50 -15.77 -4.10
CA THR A 282 -7.77 -14.55 -3.34
C THR A 282 -8.03 -13.34 -4.24
N VAL A 283 -8.44 -12.23 -3.66
CA VAL A 283 -8.88 -10.99 -4.32
C VAL A 283 -8.10 -9.80 -3.79
N HIS A 284 -8.26 -8.66 -4.45
CA HIS A 284 -7.66 -7.39 -4.03
C HIS A 284 -7.87 -7.10 -2.54
N ASP A 285 -6.92 -6.42 -1.90
CA ASP A 285 -6.91 -6.06 -0.48
C ASP A 285 -6.78 -7.25 0.50
N PHE A 286 -6.51 -8.47 0.01
CA PHE A 286 -6.54 -9.67 0.84
C PHE A 286 -5.62 -9.61 2.08
N MET A 287 -4.48 -8.95 2.00
CA MET A 287 -3.58 -8.82 3.16
C MET A 287 -4.15 -7.91 4.25
N MET A 288 -4.90 -6.85 3.87
CA MET A 288 -5.40 -5.87 4.84
C MET A 288 -6.81 -6.19 5.34
N LEU A 289 -7.67 -6.89 4.59
CA LEU A 289 -9.04 -7.19 4.98
C LEU A 289 -9.10 -8.13 6.20
N ASN A 290 -9.72 -7.67 7.30
CA ASN A 290 -9.86 -8.44 8.53
C ASN A 290 -10.58 -9.78 8.32
N PRO A 291 -11.69 -9.86 7.55
CA PRO A 291 -12.36 -11.13 7.27
C PRO A 291 -11.48 -12.17 6.58
N LEU A 292 -10.43 -11.76 5.88
CA LEU A 292 -9.53 -12.65 5.15
C LEU A 292 -8.31 -13.09 5.95
N ARG A 293 -8.10 -12.56 7.18
CA ARG A 293 -6.89 -12.82 7.96
C ARG A 293 -6.60 -14.31 8.17
N GLY A 294 -7.61 -15.14 8.26
CA GLY A 294 -7.49 -16.59 8.47
C GLY A 294 -7.28 -17.41 7.21
N THR A 295 -7.25 -16.82 6.02
CA THR A 295 -7.02 -17.53 4.76
C THR A 295 -5.54 -17.93 4.61
N ALA A 296 -5.28 -18.99 3.83
CA ALA A 296 -3.91 -19.44 3.56
C ALA A 296 -3.12 -18.38 2.78
N ALA A 297 -3.77 -17.74 1.78
CA ALA A 297 -3.15 -16.69 0.99
C ALA A 297 -2.72 -15.50 1.87
N THR A 298 -3.62 -14.98 2.72
CA THR A 298 -3.31 -13.84 3.60
C THR A 298 -2.22 -14.18 4.61
N THR A 299 -2.32 -15.35 5.25
CA THR A 299 -1.31 -15.79 6.23
C THR A 299 0.06 -15.90 5.58
N GLY A 300 0.16 -16.62 4.45
CA GLY A 300 1.42 -16.80 3.74
C GLY A 300 2.01 -15.48 3.23
N ALA A 301 1.18 -14.57 2.72
CA ALA A 301 1.65 -13.27 2.22
C ALA A 301 2.21 -12.38 3.34
N ILE A 302 1.54 -12.34 4.50
CA ILE A 302 2.03 -11.55 5.65
C ILE A 302 3.32 -12.17 6.21
N GLU A 303 3.39 -13.49 6.37
CA GLU A 303 4.60 -14.17 6.83
C GLU A 303 5.79 -13.94 5.89
N GLN A 304 5.57 -13.99 4.57
CA GLN A 304 6.61 -13.70 3.59
C GLN A 304 7.03 -12.23 3.63
N ALA A 305 6.08 -11.29 3.72
CA ALA A 305 6.38 -9.86 3.84
C ALA A 305 7.21 -9.57 5.10
N VAL A 306 6.83 -10.14 6.24
CA VAL A 306 7.58 -10.05 7.50
C VAL A 306 8.98 -10.60 7.35
N HIS A 307 9.14 -11.80 6.76
CA HIS A 307 10.46 -12.41 6.57
C HIS A 307 11.38 -11.53 5.71
N ILE A 308 10.87 -11.01 4.60
CA ILE A 308 11.63 -10.15 3.69
C ILE A 308 12.02 -8.83 4.35
N LEU A 309 11.08 -8.18 5.03
CA LEU A 309 11.35 -6.94 5.76
C LEU A 309 12.37 -7.15 6.88
N ARG A 310 12.29 -8.26 7.64
CA ARG A 310 13.30 -8.61 8.67
C ARG A 310 14.70 -8.71 8.06
N LYS A 311 14.81 -9.42 6.94
CA LYS A 311 16.09 -9.55 6.22
C LYS A 311 16.61 -8.19 5.77
N ALA A 312 15.78 -7.37 5.14
CA ALA A 312 16.16 -6.06 4.62
C ALA A 312 16.58 -5.07 5.73
N LEU A 313 15.92 -5.15 6.89
CA LEU A 313 16.13 -4.29 8.04
C LEU A 313 17.13 -4.87 9.07
N ALA A 314 17.67 -6.06 8.83
CA ALA A 314 18.57 -6.78 9.72
C ALA A 314 18.04 -6.90 11.17
N THR A 315 16.78 -7.39 11.31
CA THR A 315 16.12 -7.60 12.62
C THR A 315 16.03 -9.07 13.03
N GLY A 316 16.62 -9.99 12.29
CA GLY A 316 16.53 -11.42 12.60
C GLY A 316 17.78 -12.19 12.34
#